data_98b4dbcf0fb10e50d01d1035ddb8c9ac
#
_entry.id   98b4dbcf0fb10e50d01d1035ddb8c9ac
#
_cell.length_a   1.000
_cell.length_b   1.000
_cell.length_c   1.000
_cell.angle_alpha   90.00
_cell.angle_beta   90.00
_cell.angle_gamma   90.00
#
_symmetry.space_group_name_H-M   'P 1'
#
loop_
_entity.id
_entity.type
_entity.pdbx_description
1 polymer ?
#
loop_
_entity_poly.entity_id
_entity_poly.type
_entity_poly.pdbx_seq_one_letter_code
_entity_poly.pdbx_strand_id
1 'polypeptide(L)'
;MECGDVVTSKRPSCVKADREVAIFISSLKEGSYLLKIINAGLDVLKGNMFAGERIERRKFPKYYVQKYGVNNLYKFNLDSRTRLIYTLVAEETGIAVVVLEILDHKKYEERFGYG
;
A
#
# COMPACT_ATOMS: atom_id res chain seq x y z
N MET A 1 -27.03 -16.74 -3.59
CA MET A 1 -26.87 -16.02 -3.75
C MET A 1 -25.71 -15.46 -3.75
N GLU A 2 -25.37 -14.86 -3.77
CA GLU A 2 -24.29 -14.11 -3.94
C GLU A 2 -23.31 -14.09 -2.87
N CYS A 3 -23.44 -14.88 -1.86
CA CYS A 3 -22.47 -14.93 -0.78
C CYS A 3 -21.09 -15.29 -1.25
N GLY A 4 -21.03 -16.16 -2.25
CA GLY A 4 -19.73 -16.54 -2.79
C GLY A 4 -19.00 -15.38 -3.41
N ASP A 5 -19.73 -14.46 -4.02
CA ASP A 5 -19.09 -13.32 -4.64
C ASP A 5 -18.42 -12.44 -3.62
N VAL A 6 -19.03 -12.30 -2.44
CA VAL A 6 -18.47 -11.47 -1.40
C VAL A 6 -17.14 -12.02 -0.91
N VAL A 7 -17.07 -13.34 -0.65
CA VAL A 7 -15.84 -13.92 -0.11
C VAL A 7 -14.73 -14.02 -1.13
N THR A 8 -15.02 -13.94 -2.41
CA THR A 8 -13.98 -14.03 -3.42
C THR A 8 -13.57 -12.68 -3.98
N SER A 9 -14.17 -11.61 -3.47
CA SER A 9 -13.88 -10.28 -3.98
C SER A 9 -12.43 -9.86 -3.68
N LYS A 10 -11.75 -9.33 -4.66
CA LYS A 10 -10.42 -8.77 -4.51
C LYS A 10 -10.47 -7.26 -4.36
N ARG A 11 -11.65 -6.67 -4.51
CA ARG A 11 -11.80 -5.23 -4.42
C ARG A 11 -11.89 -4.80 -2.96
N PRO A 12 -11.09 -3.81 -2.56
CA PRO A 12 -11.24 -3.27 -1.22
C PRO A 12 -12.49 -2.39 -1.15
N SER A 13 -12.95 -2.13 0.06
CA SER A 13 -14.03 -1.17 0.28
C SER A 13 -13.56 0.24 -0.05
N CYS A 14 -12.28 0.53 0.19
CA CYS A 14 -11.69 1.81 -0.17
C CYS A 14 -10.18 1.70 -0.12
N VAL A 15 -9.52 2.70 -0.69
CA VAL A 15 -8.07 2.85 -0.62
C VAL A 15 -7.81 4.17 0.08
N LYS A 16 -7.13 4.11 1.22
CA LYS A 16 -6.82 5.27 2.04
C LYS A 16 -5.32 5.45 2.12
N ALA A 17 -4.87 6.62 2.47
CA ALA A 17 -3.46 6.88 2.70
C ALA A 17 -3.29 7.35 4.14
N ASP A 18 -2.21 6.90 4.79
CA ASP A 18 -1.81 7.45 6.06
C ASP A 18 -1.62 8.95 5.89
N ARG A 19 -1.78 9.70 6.99
CA ARG A 19 -1.75 11.15 6.93
C ARG A 19 -0.49 11.69 6.26
N GLU A 20 0.67 11.16 6.61
CA GLU A 20 1.93 11.63 6.04
C GLU A 20 2.01 11.36 4.54
N VAL A 21 1.48 10.21 4.11
CA VAL A 21 1.43 9.88 2.68
C VAL A 21 0.49 10.82 1.96
N ALA A 22 -0.68 11.09 2.55
CA ALA A 22 -1.65 11.99 1.94
C ALA A 22 -1.07 13.38 1.76
N ILE A 23 -0.34 13.88 2.77
CA ILE A 23 0.33 15.17 2.69
C ILE A 23 1.39 15.16 1.58
N PHE A 24 2.19 14.08 1.53
CA PHE A 24 3.21 13.95 0.50
C PHE A 24 2.60 13.99 -0.90
N ILE A 25 1.55 13.21 -1.13
CA ILE A 25 0.90 13.16 -2.43
C ILE A 25 0.33 14.54 -2.81
N SER A 26 -0.29 15.23 -1.84
CA SER A 26 -0.87 16.52 -2.11
C SER A 26 0.18 17.60 -2.41
N SER A 27 1.44 17.35 -2.03
CA SER A 27 2.52 18.29 -2.29
C SER A 27 3.10 18.12 -3.69
N LEU A 28 2.77 17.03 -4.39
CA LEU A 28 3.34 16.76 -5.69
C LEU A 28 2.70 17.63 -6.75
N LYS A 29 3.53 18.05 -7.69
CA LYS A 29 3.06 18.92 -8.75
C LYS A 29 2.16 18.14 -9.71
N GLU A 30 1.04 18.73 -10.08
CA GLU A 30 0.12 18.15 -11.03
C GLU A 30 0.85 17.84 -12.33
N GLY A 31 0.63 16.63 -12.86
CA GLY A 31 1.28 16.22 -14.10
C GLY A 31 2.68 15.65 -13.91
N SER A 32 3.20 15.64 -12.68
CA SER A 32 4.54 15.06 -12.46
C SER A 32 4.52 13.55 -12.69
N TYR A 33 5.67 13.01 -13.05
CA TYR A 33 5.81 11.58 -13.27
C TYR A 33 5.45 10.79 -12.01
N LEU A 34 5.96 11.24 -10.86
CA LEU A 34 5.73 10.52 -9.61
C LEU A 34 4.24 10.45 -9.29
N LEU A 35 3.53 11.57 -9.45
CA LEU A 35 2.10 11.57 -9.20
C LEU A 35 1.36 10.64 -10.16
N LYS A 36 1.80 10.58 -11.42
CA LYS A 36 1.19 9.67 -12.39
C LYS A 36 1.33 8.22 -12.00
N ILE A 37 2.53 7.80 -11.58
CA ILE A 37 2.72 6.38 -11.23
C ILE A 37 2.02 6.05 -9.93
N ILE A 38 1.94 7.00 -8.98
CA ILE A 38 1.19 6.78 -7.75
C ILE A 38 -0.29 6.57 -8.07
N ASN A 39 -0.87 7.46 -8.87
CA ASN A 39 -2.29 7.35 -9.20
C ASN A 39 -2.58 6.05 -9.96
N ALA A 40 -1.71 5.66 -10.87
CA ALA A 40 -1.87 4.40 -11.60
C ALA A 40 -1.84 3.20 -10.63
N GLY A 41 -0.92 3.23 -9.66
CA GLY A 41 -0.84 2.17 -8.66
C GLY A 41 -2.06 2.12 -7.77
N LEU A 42 -2.56 3.28 -7.34
CA LEU A 42 -3.76 3.32 -6.52
C LEU A 42 -4.97 2.76 -7.29
N ASP A 43 -5.06 3.04 -8.59
CA ASP A 43 -6.14 2.50 -9.40
C ASP A 43 -6.07 0.98 -9.47
N VAL A 44 -4.87 0.41 -9.61
CA VAL A 44 -4.70 -1.04 -9.60
C VAL A 44 -5.19 -1.61 -8.28
N LEU A 45 -4.81 -0.99 -7.15
CA LEU A 45 -5.21 -1.48 -5.83
C LEU A 45 -6.70 -1.36 -5.60
N LYS A 46 -7.36 -0.38 -6.20
CA LYS A 46 -8.82 -0.25 -6.11
C LYS A 46 -9.53 -1.42 -6.76
N GLY A 47 -8.90 -2.06 -7.73
CA GLY A 47 -9.46 -3.24 -8.37
C GLY A 47 -9.01 -4.55 -7.76
N ASN A 48 -7.86 -4.55 -7.08
CA ASN A 48 -7.31 -5.78 -6.52
C ASN A 48 -6.38 -5.46 -5.36
N MET A 49 -6.88 -5.65 -4.14
CA MET A 49 -6.09 -5.37 -2.94
C MET A 49 -4.92 -6.31 -2.73
N PHE A 50 -4.87 -7.40 -3.49
CA PHE A 50 -3.76 -8.36 -3.41
C PHE A 50 -2.77 -8.19 -4.55
N ALA A 51 -2.83 -7.06 -5.28
CA ALA A 51 -1.95 -6.85 -6.42
C ALA A 51 -0.47 -6.73 -6.02
N GLY A 52 -0.20 -6.27 -4.80
CA GLY A 52 1.16 -6.22 -4.31
C GLY A 52 1.65 -7.56 -3.82
N GLU A 53 2.94 -7.61 -3.53
CA GLU A 53 3.57 -8.81 -2.99
C GLU A 53 3.44 -8.82 -1.48
N ARG A 54 2.92 -9.90 -0.92
CA ARG A 54 2.79 -10.02 0.52
C ARG A 54 4.15 -10.24 1.16
N ILE A 55 4.44 -9.50 2.22
CA ILE A 55 5.71 -9.61 2.92
C ILE A 55 5.54 -10.57 4.09
N GLU A 56 6.48 -11.52 4.25
CA GLU A 56 6.44 -12.46 5.35
C GLU A 56 6.57 -11.72 6.67
N ARG A 57 5.84 -12.17 7.69
CA ARG A 57 5.81 -11.50 8.98
C ARG A 57 7.21 -11.30 9.58
N ARG A 58 8.07 -12.29 9.46
CA ARG A 58 9.43 -12.21 10.02
C ARG A 58 10.27 -11.13 9.35
N LYS A 59 9.84 -10.66 8.16
CA LYS A 59 10.56 -9.64 7.43
C LYS A 59 9.97 -8.24 7.61
N PHE A 60 8.95 -8.08 8.45
CA PHE A 60 8.35 -6.78 8.69
C PHE A 60 9.37 -5.87 9.34
N PRO A 61 9.63 -4.68 8.78
CA PRO A 61 10.43 -3.70 9.47
C PRO A 61 9.75 -3.30 10.79
N LYS A 62 10.56 -3.18 11.84
CA LYS A 62 10.03 -2.79 13.14
C LYS A 62 9.30 -1.46 13.07
N TYR A 63 9.73 -0.59 12.19
CA TYR A 63 9.12 0.72 12.00
C TYR A 63 7.59 0.62 11.80
N TYR A 64 7.16 -0.28 10.93
CA TYR A 64 5.73 -0.39 10.64
C TYR A 64 4.98 -1.05 11.79
N VAL A 65 5.60 -2.03 12.44
CA VAL A 65 4.96 -2.70 13.57
C VAL A 65 4.78 -1.73 14.72
N GLN A 66 5.81 -0.95 15.03
CA GLN A 66 5.76 -0.02 16.15
C GLN A 66 4.86 1.17 15.87
N LYS A 67 4.90 1.70 14.67
CA LYS A 67 4.14 2.90 14.34
C LYS A 67 2.66 2.61 14.07
N TYR A 68 2.36 1.50 13.40
CA TYR A 68 1.01 1.22 12.92
C TYR A 68 0.39 -0.03 13.49
N GLY A 69 1.16 -0.87 14.16
CA GLY A 69 0.63 -2.11 14.74
C GLY A 69 0.14 -3.09 13.68
N VAL A 70 0.78 -3.11 12.52
CA VAL A 70 0.30 -3.94 11.41
C VAL A 70 0.48 -5.43 11.70
N ASN A 71 -0.45 -6.24 11.20
CA ASN A 71 -0.33 -7.69 11.24
C ASN A 71 -0.22 -8.28 9.83
N ASN A 72 -0.26 -7.44 8.81
CA ASN A 72 -0.02 -7.84 7.42
C ASN A 72 0.62 -6.65 6.72
N LEU A 73 1.36 -6.92 5.65
CA LEU A 73 2.13 -5.88 4.97
C LEU A 73 2.37 -6.31 3.53
N TYR A 74 2.24 -5.38 2.61
CA TYR A 74 2.37 -5.62 1.18
C TYR A 74 3.26 -4.57 0.55
N LYS A 75 3.97 -4.98 -0.49
CA LYS A 75 4.81 -4.11 -1.29
C LYS A 75 4.28 -4.11 -2.72
N PHE A 76 4.06 -2.93 -3.28
CA PHE A 76 3.62 -2.79 -4.66
C PHE A 76 4.65 -1.95 -5.42
N ASN A 77 5.16 -2.49 -6.53
CA ASN A 77 6.15 -1.76 -7.33
C ASN A 77 5.42 -0.76 -8.21
N LEU A 78 5.60 0.53 -7.95
CA LEU A 78 5.03 1.57 -8.79
C LEU A 78 5.81 1.68 -10.10
N ASP A 79 7.13 1.53 -9.99
CA ASP A 79 8.01 1.35 -11.14
C ASP A 79 9.24 0.60 -10.64
N SER A 80 10.30 0.52 -11.43
CA SER A 80 11.48 -0.27 -11.06
C SER A 80 12.20 0.28 -9.83
N ARG A 81 11.95 1.53 -9.45
CA ARG A 81 12.69 2.19 -8.37
C ARG A 81 11.80 2.70 -7.24
N THR A 82 10.51 2.61 -7.38
CA THR A 82 9.58 3.20 -6.40
C THR A 82 8.63 2.15 -5.88
N ARG A 83 8.51 2.06 -4.57
CA ARG A 83 7.67 1.06 -3.90
C ARG A 83 6.59 1.75 -3.09
N LEU A 84 5.40 1.14 -3.10
CA LEU A 84 4.29 1.58 -2.27
C LEU A 84 4.07 0.49 -1.24
N ILE A 85 4.08 0.84 0.04
CA ILE A 85 3.89 -0.11 1.13
C ILE A 85 2.49 0.09 1.69
N TYR A 86 1.73 -0.99 1.79
CA TYR A 86 0.37 -0.89 2.30
C TYR A 86 0.01 -2.07 3.18
N THR A 87 -1.06 -1.90 3.93
CA THR A 87 -1.62 -2.94 4.78
C THR A 87 -3.12 -3.04 4.50
N LEU A 88 -3.70 -4.17 4.85
CA LEU A 88 -5.14 -4.39 4.71
C LEU A 88 -5.77 -4.36 6.11
N VAL A 89 -6.84 -3.60 6.24
CA VAL A 89 -7.52 -3.40 7.53
C VAL A 89 -8.99 -3.74 7.37
N ALA A 90 -9.51 -4.60 8.25
CA ALA A 90 -10.91 -4.96 8.23
C ALA A 90 -11.74 -3.80 8.76
N GLU A 91 -12.83 -3.48 8.06
CA GLU A 91 -13.77 -2.45 8.45
C GLU A 91 -15.18 -3.01 8.30
N GLU A 92 -16.18 -2.29 8.79
CA GLU A 92 -17.57 -2.75 8.69
C GLU A 92 -17.99 -2.99 7.23
N THR A 93 -17.55 -2.14 6.34
CA THR A 93 -17.96 -2.20 4.94
C THR A 93 -17.09 -3.13 4.09
N GLY A 94 -16.10 -3.76 4.69
CA GLY A 94 -15.19 -4.65 3.96
C GLY A 94 -13.76 -4.44 4.39
N ILE A 95 -12.83 -4.60 3.45
CA ILE A 95 -11.41 -4.47 3.76
C ILE A 95 -10.87 -3.21 3.09
N ALA A 96 -10.20 -2.38 3.86
CA ALA A 96 -9.59 -1.17 3.34
C ALA A 96 -8.12 -1.40 3.05
N VAL A 97 -7.64 -0.83 1.95
CA VAL A 97 -6.21 -0.72 1.69
C VAL A 97 -5.75 0.57 2.34
N VAL A 98 -4.72 0.50 3.18
CA VAL A 98 -4.15 1.69 3.82
C VAL A 98 -2.70 1.82 3.37
N VAL A 99 -2.40 2.86 2.62
CA VAL A 99 -1.05 3.11 2.12
C VAL A 99 -0.25 3.74 3.23
N LEU A 100 0.85 3.10 3.63
CA LEU A 100 1.67 3.52 4.77
C LEU A 100 2.86 4.37 4.35
N GLU A 101 3.47 4.05 3.20
CA GLU A 101 4.62 4.81 2.71
C GLU A 101 4.79 4.65 1.21
N ILE A 102 5.44 5.64 0.62
CA ILE A 102 5.91 5.56 -0.76
C ILE A 102 7.41 5.80 -0.68
N LEU A 103 8.19 4.82 -1.11
CA LEU A 103 9.63 4.79 -0.90
C LEU A 103 10.36 4.72 -2.24
N ASP A 104 11.43 5.51 -2.38
CA ASP A 104 12.33 5.30 -3.51
C ASP A 104 13.23 4.11 -3.18
N HIS A 105 14.04 3.69 -4.14
CA HIS A 105 14.86 2.49 -4.00
C HIS A 105 15.77 2.57 -2.77
N LYS A 106 16.41 3.70 -2.55
CA LYS A 106 17.33 3.87 -1.44
C LYS A 106 16.60 3.77 -0.11
N LYS A 107 15.48 4.47 0.03
CA LYS A 107 14.70 4.44 1.27
C LYS A 107 14.12 3.06 1.51
N TYR A 108 13.72 2.38 0.44
CA TYR A 108 13.20 1.04 0.57
C TYR A 108 14.27 0.11 1.16
N GLU A 109 15.49 0.18 0.66
CA GLU A 109 16.57 -0.63 1.20
C GLU A 109 16.86 -0.31 2.66
N GLU A 110 16.85 0.97 3.00
CA GLU A 110 17.06 1.37 4.39
C GLU A 110 15.95 0.87 5.30
N ARG A 111 14.71 0.97 4.85
CA ARG A 111 13.55 0.59 5.66
C ARG A 111 13.48 -0.93 5.87
N PHE A 112 13.84 -1.70 4.87
CA PHE A 112 13.72 -3.15 4.93
C PHE A 112 15.03 -3.85 5.30
N GLY A 113 16.11 -3.11 5.47
CA GLY A 113 17.35 -3.67 6.00
C GLY A 113 18.12 -4.54 5.03
N TYR A 114 17.95 -4.29 3.73
CA TYR A 114 18.76 -5.01 2.76
C TYR A 114 20.07 -4.27 2.63
N GLY A 115 21.01 -4.68 3.24
CA GLY A 115 22.23 -3.93 3.12
C GLY A 115 23.36 -4.79 3.24
#